data_e37c2daefb7def48a8f3782b1ebeb57b
#
_entry.id   e37c2daefb7def48a8f3782b1ebeb57b
#
_cell.length_a   1.000
_cell.length_b   1.000
_cell.length_c   1.000
_cell.angle_alpha   90.00
_cell.angle_beta   90.00
_cell.angle_gamma   90.00
#
_symmetry.space_group_name_H-M   'P 1'
#
loop_
_entity.id
_entity.type
_entity.pdbx_description
1 polymer ?
#
loop_
_entity_poly.entity_id
_entity_poly.type
_entity_poly.pdbx_seq_one_letter_code
_entity_poly.pdbx_strand_id
1 'polypeptide(L)'
;MLKDRLIDYTESIVKRATYTINGKVKEGTIGKIIKDTDNITFYLYIDDNEQGKITNAKLYDVNGDLLESKDYNTPKDTLATATIGISITIKRE
;
A
#
# COMPACT_ATOMS: atom_id res chain seq x y z
N MET A 1 15.58 -19.66 0.02
CA MET A 1 14.38 -20.48 0.10
C MET A 1 13.31 -19.94 -0.84
N LEU A 2 12.39 -20.79 -1.25
CA LEU A 2 11.38 -20.38 -2.23
C LEU A 2 10.52 -19.21 -1.74
N LYS A 3 10.13 -19.23 -0.47
CA LYS A 3 9.30 -18.17 0.10
C LYS A 3 10.00 -16.81 0.05
N ASP A 4 11.30 -16.77 0.33
CA ASP A 4 12.06 -15.53 0.28
C ASP A 4 12.11 -14.96 -1.14
N ARG A 5 12.22 -15.85 -2.14
CA ARG A 5 12.21 -15.43 -3.55
C ARG A 5 10.85 -14.85 -3.95
N LEU A 6 9.76 -15.42 -3.44
CA LEU A 6 8.42 -14.91 -3.71
C LEU A 6 8.22 -13.53 -3.10
N ILE A 7 8.75 -13.31 -1.90
CA ILE A 7 8.68 -12.00 -1.26
C ILE A 7 9.48 -10.97 -2.05
N ASP A 8 10.69 -11.31 -2.46
CA ASP A 8 11.52 -10.40 -3.26
C ASP A 8 10.87 -10.11 -4.62
N TYR A 9 10.28 -11.12 -5.24
CA TYR A 9 9.56 -10.93 -6.49
C TYR A 9 8.37 -9.99 -6.29
N THR A 10 7.59 -10.20 -5.23
CA THR A 10 6.45 -9.36 -4.92
C THR A 10 6.87 -7.91 -4.71
N GLU A 11 7.96 -7.69 -3.98
CA GLU A 11 8.49 -6.35 -3.80
C GLU A 11 8.87 -5.71 -5.14
N SER A 12 9.46 -6.48 -6.03
CA SER A 12 9.96 -5.97 -7.30
C SER A 12 8.85 -5.59 -8.28
N ILE A 13 7.67 -6.19 -8.18
CA ILE A 13 6.57 -5.94 -9.11
C ILE A 13 5.63 -4.83 -8.66
N VAL A 14 5.64 -4.46 -7.38
CA VAL A 14 4.80 -3.36 -6.89
C VAL A 14 5.45 -2.04 -7.29
N LYS A 15 4.82 -1.32 -8.21
CA LYS A 15 5.39 -0.10 -8.78
C LYS A 15 4.57 1.14 -8.49
N ARG A 16 3.32 0.98 -8.06
CA ARG A 16 2.42 2.11 -7.88
C ARG A 16 1.47 1.83 -6.74
N ALA A 17 1.12 2.86 -6.01
CA ALA A 17 0.12 2.78 -4.95
C ALA A 17 -0.83 3.95 -5.06
N THR A 18 -2.10 3.72 -4.72
CA THR A 18 -3.11 4.78 -4.65
C THR A 18 -3.85 4.67 -3.33
N TYR A 19 -4.49 5.77 -2.95
CA TYR A 19 -5.38 5.76 -1.79
C TYR A 19 -6.61 6.60 -2.11
N THR A 20 -7.71 6.33 -1.41
CA THR A 20 -8.95 7.07 -1.57
C THR A 20 -9.19 7.89 -0.31
N ILE A 21 -9.36 9.20 -0.48
CA ILE A 21 -9.70 10.13 0.59
C ILE A 21 -10.85 11.00 0.14
N ASN A 22 -11.92 11.09 0.95
CA ASN A 22 -13.12 11.86 0.62
C ASN A 22 -13.73 11.47 -0.73
N GLY A 23 -13.65 10.19 -1.10
CA GLY A 23 -14.16 9.72 -2.39
C GLY A 23 -13.26 10.01 -3.58
N LYS A 24 -12.08 10.60 -3.35
CA LYS A 24 -11.12 10.91 -4.42
C LYS A 24 -9.97 9.94 -4.38
N VAL A 25 -9.60 9.40 -5.54
CA VAL A 25 -8.44 8.50 -5.66
C VAL A 25 -7.21 9.35 -5.96
N LYS A 26 -6.16 9.16 -5.18
CA LYS A 26 -4.90 9.90 -5.31
C LYS A 26 -3.72 8.96 -5.33
N GLU A 27 -2.61 9.40 -5.94
CA GLU A 27 -1.36 8.67 -5.92
C GLU A 27 -0.74 8.71 -4.54
N GLY A 28 -0.29 7.55 -4.05
CA GLY A 28 0.45 7.45 -2.80
C GLY A 28 1.93 7.25 -3.05
N THR A 29 2.73 7.53 -2.03
CA THR A 29 4.17 7.28 -2.05
C THR A 29 4.49 6.11 -1.16
N ILE A 30 5.14 5.08 -1.71
CA ILE A 30 5.61 3.95 -0.93
C ILE A 30 6.90 4.39 -0.24
N GLY A 31 6.83 4.59 1.08
CA GLY A 31 7.96 5.12 1.84
C GLY A 31 8.75 4.09 2.60
N LYS A 32 8.12 2.95 2.92
CA LYS A 32 8.78 1.90 3.70
C LYS A 32 8.21 0.55 3.31
N ILE A 33 9.06 -0.45 3.29
CA ILE A 33 8.68 -1.83 2.98
C ILE A 33 9.24 -2.73 4.08
N ILE A 34 8.37 -3.51 4.71
CA ILE A 34 8.78 -4.47 5.72
C ILE A 34 8.47 -5.87 5.23
N LYS A 35 9.50 -6.71 5.17
CA LYS A 35 9.37 -8.10 4.74
C LYS A 35 9.37 -9.01 5.96
N ASP A 36 8.43 -9.92 6.02
CA ASP A 36 8.31 -10.90 7.09
C ASP A 36 8.38 -12.30 6.48
N THR A 37 8.18 -13.32 7.32
CA THR A 37 8.33 -14.71 6.90
C THR A 37 7.41 -15.09 5.73
N ASP A 38 6.17 -14.64 5.78
CA ASP A 38 5.16 -15.00 4.78
C ASP A 38 4.33 -13.83 4.30
N ASN A 39 4.75 -12.61 4.62
CA ASN A 39 4.08 -11.43 4.08
C ASN A 39 5.05 -10.28 3.86
N ILE A 40 4.59 -9.31 3.08
CA ILE A 40 5.33 -8.07 2.83
C ILE A 40 4.34 -6.93 3.00
N THR A 41 4.73 -5.91 3.76
CA THR A 41 3.89 -4.75 4.04
C THR A 41 4.48 -3.51 3.40
N PHE A 42 3.66 -2.83 2.61
CA PHE A 42 4.03 -1.57 1.97
C PHE A 42 3.37 -0.43 2.73
N TYR A 43 4.17 0.49 3.23
CA TYR A 43 3.66 1.66 3.95
C TYR A 43 3.61 2.85 3.02
N LEU A 44 2.43 3.43 2.88
CA LEU A 44 2.21 4.62 2.07
C LEU A 44 2.24 5.84 2.97
N TYR A 45 3.02 6.84 2.58
CA TYR A 45 3.07 8.13 3.24
C TYR A 45 2.15 9.09 2.49
N ILE A 46 1.21 9.66 3.21
CA ILE A 46 0.19 10.55 2.65
C ILE A 46 0.37 11.90 3.31
N ASP A 47 0.93 12.84 2.58
CA ASP A 47 1.29 14.16 3.10
C ASP A 47 0.60 15.31 2.35
N ASP A 48 -0.45 15.02 1.59
CA ASP A 48 -1.20 16.07 0.92
C ASP A 48 -2.02 16.91 1.91
N ASN A 49 -2.64 17.97 1.41
CA ASN A 49 -3.41 18.89 2.24
C ASN A 49 -4.88 18.50 2.39
N GLU A 50 -5.26 17.34 1.85
CA GLU A 50 -6.64 16.88 1.95
C GLU A 50 -6.94 16.43 3.37
N GLN A 51 -8.07 16.87 3.90
CA GLN A 51 -8.55 16.48 5.22
C GLN A 51 -9.76 15.56 5.05
N GLY A 52 -9.84 14.50 5.85
CA GLY A 52 -10.98 13.60 5.80
C GLY A 52 -10.59 12.19 6.19
N LYS A 53 -11.33 11.21 5.68
CA LYS A 53 -11.07 9.80 5.97
C LYS A 53 -10.47 9.10 4.77
N ILE A 54 -9.41 8.35 5.03
CA ILE A 54 -8.84 7.43 4.06
C ILE A 54 -9.64 6.13 4.16
N THR A 55 -10.30 5.75 3.08
CA THR A 55 -11.23 4.62 3.09
C THR A 55 -10.73 3.40 2.32
N ASN A 56 -9.70 3.57 1.49
CA ASN A 56 -9.19 2.46 0.69
C ASN A 56 -7.77 2.77 0.24
N ALA A 57 -6.97 1.73 0.04
CA ALA A 57 -5.66 1.86 -0.60
C ALA A 57 -5.43 0.65 -1.49
N LYS A 58 -4.68 0.84 -2.57
CA LYS A 58 -4.44 -0.18 -3.59
C LYS A 58 -2.99 -0.18 -4.03
N LEU A 59 -2.50 -1.37 -4.38
CA LEU A 59 -1.17 -1.56 -4.96
C LEU A 59 -1.32 -2.09 -6.38
N TYR A 60 -0.49 -1.57 -7.28
CA TYR A 60 -0.52 -1.94 -8.70
C TYR A 60 0.88 -2.34 -9.18
N ASP A 61 0.93 -3.18 -10.20
CA ASP A 61 2.19 -3.53 -10.86
C ASP A 61 2.53 -2.51 -11.97
N VAL A 62 3.63 -2.77 -12.67
CA VAL A 62 4.11 -1.89 -13.73
C VAL A 62 3.12 -1.76 -14.88
N ASN A 63 2.28 -2.76 -15.09
CA ASN A 63 1.27 -2.76 -16.16
C ASN A 63 -0.04 -2.08 -15.73
N GLY A 64 -0.14 -1.68 -14.46
CA GLY A 64 -1.35 -1.10 -13.93
C GLY A 64 -2.37 -2.11 -13.43
N ASP A 65 -1.99 -3.37 -13.32
CA ASP A 65 -2.87 -4.41 -12.79
C ASP A 65 -2.94 -4.34 -11.27
N LEU A 66 -4.13 -4.50 -10.73
CA LEU A 66 -4.35 -4.46 -9.28
C LEU A 66 -3.74 -5.69 -8.61
N LEU A 67 -2.85 -5.46 -7.66
CA LEU A 67 -2.22 -6.53 -6.90
C LEU A 67 -2.88 -6.74 -5.54
N GLU A 68 -3.28 -5.67 -4.87
CA GLU A 68 -3.92 -5.76 -3.56
C GLU A 68 -4.77 -4.52 -3.32
N SER A 69 -5.85 -4.69 -2.58
CA SER A 69 -6.74 -3.60 -2.17
C SER A 69 -7.15 -3.84 -0.74
N LYS A 70 -7.17 -2.78 0.07
CA LYS A 70 -7.56 -2.89 1.46
C LYS A 70 -8.40 -1.68 1.85
N ASP A 71 -9.49 -1.95 2.59
CA ASP A 71 -10.35 -0.90 3.11
C ASP A 71 -9.81 -0.39 4.44
N TYR A 72 -9.97 0.91 4.65
CA TYR A 72 -9.52 1.59 5.85
C TYR A 72 -10.60 2.52 6.37
N ASN A 73 -10.41 2.99 7.60
CA ASN A 73 -11.23 4.03 8.20
C ASN A 73 -10.29 4.90 9.04
N THR A 74 -9.36 5.56 8.37
CA THR A 74 -8.27 6.30 8.99
C THR A 74 -8.47 7.79 8.77
N PRO A 75 -8.67 8.58 9.84
CA PRO A 75 -8.78 10.03 9.70
C PRO A 75 -7.43 10.66 9.33
N LYS A 76 -7.48 11.73 8.57
CA LYS A 76 -6.29 12.51 8.20
C LYS A 76 -6.59 13.98 8.36
N ASP A 77 -5.77 14.67 9.13
CA ASP A 77 -5.85 16.12 9.26
C ASP A 77 -5.05 16.80 8.15
N THR A 78 -5.42 18.04 7.85
CA THR A 78 -4.81 18.83 6.79
C THR A 78 -3.29 18.94 6.92
N LEU A 79 -2.81 19.14 8.16
CA LEU A 79 -1.38 19.38 8.40
C LEU A 79 -0.62 18.13 8.84
N ALA A 80 -1.29 17.00 8.95
CA ALA A 80 -0.67 15.76 9.42
C ALA A 80 -0.31 14.86 8.26
N THR A 81 0.82 14.17 8.37
CA THR A 81 1.17 13.08 7.47
C THR A 81 0.53 11.80 8.01
N ALA A 82 -0.23 11.12 7.18
CA ALA A 82 -0.78 9.82 7.52
C ALA A 82 0.10 8.72 6.95
N THR A 83 0.19 7.61 7.68
CA THR A 83 0.90 6.41 7.20
C THR A 83 -0.06 5.24 7.25
N ILE A 84 -0.23 4.55 6.14
CA ILE A 84 -1.07 3.36 6.06
C ILE A 84 -0.27 2.21 5.49
N GLY A 85 -0.55 0.99 5.98
CA GLY A 85 0.15 -0.21 5.54
C GLY A 85 -0.77 -1.15 4.79
N ILE A 86 -0.29 -1.70 3.68
CA ILE A 86 -0.98 -2.74 2.92
C ILE A 86 -0.07 -3.96 2.90
N SER A 87 -0.59 -5.10 3.38
CA SER A 87 0.16 -6.34 3.42
C SER A 87 -0.29 -7.29 2.32
N ILE A 88 0.69 -7.89 1.65
CA ILE A 88 0.45 -8.99 0.73
C ILE A 88 0.97 -10.26 1.39
N THR A 89 0.11 -11.24 1.57
CA THR A 89 0.47 -12.52 2.17
C THR A 89 0.87 -13.51 1.08
N ILE A 90 2.02 -14.11 1.23
CA ILE A 90 2.51 -15.12 0.29
C ILE A 90 2.01 -16.46 0.77
N LYS A 91 1.12 -17.07 0.01
CA LYS A 91 0.57 -18.37 0.33
C LYS A 91 1.43 -19.45 -0.28
N ARG A 92 1.63 -20.50 0.50
CA ARG A 92 2.35 -21.69 0.08
C ARG A 92 1.38 -22.82 -0.18
N GLU A 93 1.58 -23.47 -1.27
CA GLU A 93 0.82 -24.67 -1.57
C GLU A 93 1.68 -25.90 -1.53
#